data_3b2de6742d415825915eda8090ec471b
#
_entry.id   3b2de6742d415825915eda8090ec471b
#
_cell.length_a   1.000
_cell.length_b   1.000
_cell.length_c   1.000
_cell.angle_alpha   90.00
_cell.angle_beta   90.00
_cell.angle_gamma   90.00
#
_symmetry.space_group_name_H-M   'P 1'
#
loop_
_entity.id
_entity.type
_entity.pdbx_description
1 polymer ?
#
loop_
_entity_poly.entity_id
_entity_poly.type
_entity_poly.pdbx_seq_one_letter_code
_entity_poly.pdbx_strand_id
1 'polypeptide(L)'
;MLGYQAELSQNSEQALKEYEAALKADPSALSVKARLASLHFSLGDMPNALRYAEEVADGRAEDGRMLTHMAGILAGGGKGDKALSVLDRAVELDPESGDAYFSKGLLLLNLKRPAEAEQAMRAGIARSPDNAVGHYQLGRVLLEAGKVEEATTSFERAITANYAFEPAYLALAAIYESRHEKERAVGVLKRYLQQVNSRNRDIRHQLVRLYIDAKDYSGARKELEAMIAEDPSDLDAQLRMALIHGEQKEYPQAIERLTEILKVRPAELKVRDYLAYVYEESKNTQKALETYTLNVQLEPTFFEGHLHLGVLYYRLKKFPEATEHLGRAIALNPKQPESHIVQGLAYLQQDQYDKSAEVFQEGIRHNPKSADLHFNLGTAYDKLNRFDDVVRAMETAIQLDPHHADALNYLGYSYADRGIKIDQAISLTKQAVALKPENGYYVDSLGWAFFKSGLLTEALAELKRAAELVGDDPVIYEHLGDIYAKQQRISDAREAWLHALELDPSNHKLMDRFREQGMGDPAQEERIQQAKRRVAGEKPSLPIAQ
;
A
#
# COMPACT_ATOMS: atom_id res chain seq x y z
N MET A 1 6.12 -54.45 27.25
CA MET A 1 5.77 -54.98 25.92
C MET A 1 4.32 -54.68 25.54
N LEU A 2 3.32 -54.97 26.39
CA LEU A 2 1.90 -54.73 26.13
C LEU A 2 1.56 -53.23 25.89
N GLY A 3 2.09 -52.32 26.69
CA GLY A 3 1.90 -50.89 26.49
C GLY A 3 2.41 -50.39 25.14
N TYR A 4 3.54 -50.88 24.67
CA TYR A 4 4.10 -50.54 23.36
C TYR A 4 3.23 -51.06 22.20
N GLN A 5 2.66 -52.26 22.35
CA GLN A 5 1.70 -52.78 21.36
C GLN A 5 0.42 -51.96 21.31
N ALA A 6 -0.07 -51.47 22.46
CA ALA A 6 -1.21 -50.58 22.52
C ALA A 6 -0.93 -49.21 21.87
N GLU A 7 0.28 -48.65 22.04
CA GLU A 7 0.72 -47.42 21.30
C GLU A 7 0.71 -47.66 19.79
N LEU A 8 1.27 -48.76 19.31
CA LEU A 8 1.29 -49.10 17.87
C LEU A 8 -0.12 -49.27 17.28
N SER A 9 -1.09 -49.71 18.09
CA SER A 9 -2.50 -49.82 17.72
C SER A 9 -3.28 -48.50 17.91
N GLN A 10 -2.61 -47.40 18.25
CA GLN A 10 -3.20 -46.09 18.53
C GLN A 10 -4.24 -46.08 19.69
N ASN A 11 -4.15 -47.07 20.59
CA ASN A 11 -5.00 -47.14 21.77
C ASN A 11 -4.29 -46.51 22.98
N SER A 12 -4.34 -45.17 23.06
CA SER A 12 -3.65 -44.40 24.08
C SER A 12 -4.13 -44.75 25.52
N GLU A 13 -5.42 -45.02 25.70
CA GLU A 13 -5.99 -45.35 26.99
C GLU A 13 -5.45 -46.70 27.49
N GLN A 14 -5.42 -47.71 26.64
CA GLN A 14 -4.86 -49.00 26.97
C GLN A 14 -3.34 -48.90 27.21
N ALA A 15 -2.64 -48.09 26.41
CA ALA A 15 -1.20 -47.88 26.58
C ALA A 15 -0.87 -47.25 27.95
N LEU A 16 -1.62 -46.22 28.37
CA LEU A 16 -1.49 -45.62 29.70
C LEU A 16 -1.66 -46.66 30.81
N LYS A 17 -2.75 -47.42 30.74
CA LYS A 17 -3.06 -48.46 31.74
C LYS A 17 -1.94 -49.51 31.86
N GLU A 18 -1.42 -49.98 30.74
CA GLU A 18 -0.35 -50.97 30.71
C GLU A 18 0.98 -50.40 31.23
N TYR A 19 1.33 -49.16 30.88
CA TYR A 19 2.54 -48.51 31.39
C TYR A 19 2.42 -48.16 32.87
N GLU A 20 1.28 -47.73 33.37
CA GLU A 20 1.05 -47.52 34.81
C GLU A 20 1.11 -48.81 35.59
N ALA A 21 0.59 -49.92 35.05
CA ALA A 21 0.71 -51.24 35.66
C ALA A 21 2.19 -51.70 35.71
N ALA A 22 2.94 -51.46 34.65
CA ALA A 22 4.38 -51.73 34.62
C ALA A 22 5.15 -50.88 35.65
N LEU A 23 4.79 -49.59 35.80
CA LEU A 23 5.44 -48.72 36.78
C LEU A 23 5.08 -49.07 38.23
N LYS A 24 3.88 -49.64 38.48
CA LYS A 24 3.55 -50.21 39.80
C LYS A 24 4.41 -51.41 40.16
N ALA A 25 4.81 -52.23 39.16
CA ALA A 25 5.68 -53.37 39.36
C ALA A 25 7.16 -52.98 39.57
N ASP A 26 7.62 -51.97 38.84
CA ASP A 26 8.95 -51.38 39.00
C ASP A 26 8.87 -49.83 38.99
N PRO A 27 8.74 -49.19 40.14
CA PRO A 27 8.70 -47.72 40.25
C PRO A 27 9.96 -46.98 39.80
N SER A 28 11.08 -47.73 39.64
CA SER A 28 12.36 -47.17 39.19
C SER A 28 12.55 -47.20 37.67
N ALA A 29 11.65 -47.83 36.91
CA ALA A 29 11.75 -48.03 35.47
C ALA A 29 11.70 -46.69 34.67
N LEU A 30 12.85 -46.04 34.45
CA LEU A 30 12.98 -44.77 33.75
C LEU A 30 12.48 -44.82 32.30
N SER A 31 12.64 -45.96 31.62
CA SER A 31 12.14 -46.17 30.27
C SER A 31 10.62 -46.17 30.19
N VAL A 32 9.92 -46.69 31.21
CA VAL A 32 8.46 -46.64 31.30
C VAL A 32 7.99 -45.23 31.62
N LYS A 33 8.66 -44.51 32.52
CA LYS A 33 8.39 -43.09 32.80
C LYS A 33 8.56 -42.24 31.57
N ALA A 34 9.60 -42.45 30.77
CA ALA A 34 9.82 -41.72 29.53
C ALA A 34 8.67 -41.94 28.52
N ARG A 35 8.16 -43.17 28.41
CA ARG A 35 6.99 -43.48 27.58
C ARG A 35 5.72 -42.78 28.09
N LEU A 36 5.48 -42.80 29.41
CA LEU A 36 4.37 -42.10 30.03
C LEU A 36 4.48 -40.57 29.79
N ALA A 37 5.68 -40.01 29.96
CA ALA A 37 5.89 -38.59 29.66
C ALA A 37 5.51 -38.22 28.22
N SER A 38 5.97 -39.03 27.25
CA SER A 38 5.67 -38.84 25.84
C SER A 38 4.19 -39.00 25.53
N LEU A 39 3.53 -39.99 26.12
CA LEU A 39 2.12 -40.27 25.88
C LEU A 39 1.22 -39.19 26.48
N HIS A 40 1.48 -38.77 27.73
CA HIS A 40 0.78 -37.63 28.33
C HIS A 40 0.98 -36.31 27.53
N PHE A 41 2.19 -36.09 27.03
CA PHE A 41 2.50 -34.94 26.18
C PHE A 41 1.66 -34.95 24.89
N SER A 42 1.58 -36.10 24.20
CA SER A 42 0.77 -36.26 22.98
C SER A 42 -0.72 -36.10 23.21
N LEU A 43 -1.20 -36.42 24.42
CA LEU A 43 -2.59 -36.25 24.84
C LEU A 43 -2.91 -34.83 25.38
N GLY A 44 -1.92 -33.93 25.44
CA GLY A 44 -2.05 -32.58 25.97
C GLY A 44 -2.06 -32.51 27.51
N ASP A 45 -1.85 -33.62 28.21
CA ASP A 45 -1.74 -33.68 29.68
C ASP A 45 -0.35 -33.21 30.13
N MET A 46 -0.11 -31.90 30.00
CA MET A 46 1.17 -31.29 30.31
C MET A 46 1.62 -31.50 31.78
N PRO A 47 0.75 -31.46 32.81
CA PRO A 47 1.16 -31.69 34.18
C PRO A 47 1.80 -33.09 34.39
N ASN A 48 1.17 -34.15 33.90
CA ASN A 48 1.71 -35.51 34.02
C ASN A 48 2.93 -35.72 33.11
N ALA A 49 2.92 -35.17 31.90
CA ALA A 49 4.07 -35.18 30.99
C ALA A 49 5.32 -34.60 31.67
N LEU A 50 5.20 -33.42 32.28
CA LEU A 50 6.30 -32.76 32.99
C LEU A 50 6.77 -33.56 34.21
N ARG A 51 5.84 -34.05 35.02
CA ARG A 51 6.17 -34.86 36.19
C ARG A 51 7.07 -36.06 35.81
N TYR A 52 6.63 -36.85 34.84
CA TYR A 52 7.41 -38.01 34.41
C TYR A 52 8.72 -37.63 33.70
N ALA A 53 8.72 -36.57 32.92
CA ALA A 53 9.94 -36.08 32.29
C ALA A 53 10.99 -35.62 33.33
N GLU A 54 10.55 -34.98 34.41
CA GLU A 54 11.42 -34.57 35.52
C GLU A 54 11.97 -35.78 36.28
N GLU A 55 11.11 -36.80 36.56
CA GLU A 55 11.56 -38.03 37.21
C GLU A 55 12.63 -38.79 36.36
N VAL A 56 12.53 -38.75 35.04
CA VAL A 56 13.54 -39.31 34.14
C VAL A 56 14.80 -38.44 34.15
N ALA A 57 14.65 -37.12 34.10
CA ALA A 57 15.76 -36.17 34.12
C ALA A 57 16.58 -36.27 35.43
N ASP A 58 15.91 -36.37 36.57
CA ASP A 58 16.54 -36.48 37.89
C ASP A 58 17.09 -37.89 38.18
N GLY A 59 16.64 -38.88 37.43
CA GLY A 59 17.12 -40.26 37.52
C GLY A 59 18.49 -40.45 36.84
N ARG A 60 19.09 -41.65 37.07
CA ARG A 60 20.35 -42.04 36.41
C ARG A 60 20.10 -42.64 35.02
N ALA A 61 19.38 -41.94 34.16
CA ALA A 61 19.22 -42.39 32.78
C ALA A 61 20.57 -42.33 32.04
N GLU A 62 20.91 -43.42 31.35
CA GLU A 62 22.17 -43.56 30.59
C GLU A 62 21.94 -43.54 29.08
N ASP A 63 20.71 -43.20 28.63
CA ASP A 63 20.34 -43.11 27.24
C ASP A 63 20.20 -41.61 26.83
N GLY A 64 21.16 -41.12 26.06
CA GLY A 64 21.21 -39.74 25.57
C GLY A 64 20.01 -39.38 24.70
N ARG A 65 19.46 -40.32 23.92
CA ARG A 65 18.26 -40.07 23.09
C ARG A 65 17.01 -39.89 23.94
N MET A 66 16.88 -40.72 24.98
CA MET A 66 15.80 -40.61 25.96
C MET A 66 15.84 -39.23 26.63
N LEU A 67 17.00 -38.79 27.09
CA LEU A 67 17.18 -37.48 27.71
C LEU A 67 16.90 -36.35 26.75
N THR A 68 17.33 -36.44 25.50
CA THR A 68 17.01 -35.42 24.45
C THR A 68 15.50 -35.27 24.27
N HIS A 69 14.76 -36.39 24.28
CA HIS A 69 13.32 -36.36 24.15
C HIS A 69 12.63 -35.74 25.39
N MET A 70 13.10 -36.12 26.60
CA MET A 70 12.59 -35.52 27.84
C MET A 70 12.86 -34.03 27.93
N ALA A 71 14.02 -33.59 27.48
CA ALA A 71 14.33 -32.16 27.38
C ALA A 71 13.35 -31.39 26.47
N GLY A 72 12.91 -32.02 25.37
CA GLY A 72 11.87 -31.44 24.51
C GLY A 72 10.54 -31.21 25.25
N ILE A 73 10.11 -32.19 26.06
CA ILE A 73 8.88 -32.05 26.87
C ILE A 73 9.05 -30.98 27.95
N LEU A 74 10.20 -30.95 28.63
CA LEU A 74 10.51 -29.91 29.63
C LEU A 74 10.52 -28.51 29.04
N ALA A 75 11.10 -28.35 27.85
CA ALA A 75 11.12 -27.07 27.13
C ALA A 75 9.71 -26.62 26.73
N GLY A 76 8.89 -27.53 26.18
CA GLY A 76 7.49 -27.30 25.85
C GLY A 76 6.63 -26.89 27.05
N GLY A 77 6.98 -27.40 28.25
CA GLY A 77 6.35 -27.01 29.51
C GLY A 77 6.94 -25.78 30.21
N GLY A 78 7.79 -25.00 29.51
CA GLY A 78 8.39 -23.77 30.03
C GLY A 78 9.55 -23.95 31.01
N LYS A 79 10.09 -25.18 31.17
CA LYS A 79 11.22 -25.48 32.06
C LYS A 79 12.56 -25.42 31.31
N GLY A 80 12.83 -24.29 30.64
CA GLY A 80 13.96 -24.14 29.74
C GLY A 80 15.33 -24.43 30.34
N ASP A 81 15.62 -23.91 31.54
CA ASP A 81 16.92 -24.14 32.21
C ASP A 81 17.14 -25.61 32.58
N LYS A 82 16.08 -26.28 33.06
CA LYS A 82 16.14 -27.71 33.34
C LYS A 82 16.31 -28.51 32.06
N ALA A 83 15.60 -28.17 31.02
CA ALA A 83 15.75 -28.81 29.72
C ALA A 83 17.17 -28.64 29.17
N LEU A 84 17.81 -27.50 29.37
CA LEU A 84 19.18 -27.24 28.95
C LEU A 84 20.17 -28.15 29.68
N SER A 85 20.04 -28.25 31.00
CA SER A 85 20.92 -29.15 31.81
C SER A 85 20.75 -30.64 31.42
N VAL A 86 19.52 -31.04 31.04
CA VAL A 86 19.26 -32.39 30.55
C VAL A 86 19.89 -32.64 29.19
N LEU A 87 19.88 -31.64 28.31
CA LEU A 87 20.56 -31.70 26.99
C LEU A 87 22.09 -31.75 27.14
N ASP A 88 22.66 -31.00 28.10
CA ASP A 88 24.09 -31.07 28.40
C ASP A 88 24.49 -32.50 28.77
N ARG A 89 23.73 -33.14 29.64
CA ARG A 89 23.94 -34.54 30.01
C ARG A 89 23.70 -35.51 28.84
N ALA A 90 22.71 -35.23 27.98
CA ALA A 90 22.48 -36.05 26.78
C ALA A 90 23.69 -36.02 25.83
N VAL A 91 24.31 -34.84 25.65
CA VAL A 91 25.54 -34.66 24.87
C VAL A 91 26.74 -35.40 25.50
N GLU A 92 26.87 -35.37 26.82
CA GLU A 92 27.92 -36.11 27.52
C GLU A 92 27.80 -37.62 27.34
N LEU A 93 26.57 -38.14 27.34
CA LEU A 93 26.31 -39.59 27.19
C LEU A 93 26.44 -40.07 25.73
N ASP A 94 26.09 -39.24 24.76
CA ASP A 94 26.20 -39.57 23.34
C ASP A 94 26.80 -38.38 22.58
N PRO A 95 28.14 -38.17 22.70
CA PRO A 95 28.81 -37.01 22.08
C PRO A 95 28.83 -37.06 20.56
N GLU A 96 28.56 -38.17 19.93
CA GLU A 96 28.52 -38.34 18.47
C GLU A 96 27.10 -38.13 17.89
N SER A 97 26.10 -38.03 18.73
CA SER A 97 24.73 -37.76 18.29
C SER A 97 24.51 -36.27 17.96
N GLY A 98 24.27 -35.96 16.69
CA GLY A 98 23.91 -34.60 16.26
C GLY A 98 22.59 -34.09 16.84
N ASP A 99 21.64 -34.99 17.14
CA ASP A 99 20.27 -34.64 17.53
C ASP A 99 20.21 -33.88 18.88
N ALA A 100 21.04 -34.29 19.86
CA ALA A 100 21.13 -33.61 21.16
C ALA A 100 21.63 -32.15 20.99
N TYR A 101 22.64 -31.97 20.12
CA TYR A 101 23.18 -30.65 19.82
C TYR A 101 22.17 -29.77 19.08
N PHE A 102 21.41 -30.31 18.13
CA PHE A 102 20.35 -29.55 17.43
C PHE A 102 19.24 -29.15 18.40
N SER A 103 18.79 -30.05 19.25
CA SER A 103 17.79 -29.78 20.28
C SER A 103 18.27 -28.70 21.26
N LYS A 104 19.55 -28.77 21.68
CA LYS A 104 20.19 -27.74 22.52
C LYS A 104 20.22 -26.39 21.82
N GLY A 105 20.62 -26.36 20.55
CA GLY A 105 20.66 -25.12 19.76
C GLY A 105 19.29 -24.50 19.60
N LEU A 106 18.23 -25.25 19.31
CA LEU A 106 16.86 -24.77 19.24
C LEU A 106 16.35 -24.19 20.57
N LEU A 107 16.65 -24.89 21.68
CA LEU A 107 16.30 -24.42 23.01
C LEU A 107 16.99 -23.09 23.34
N LEU A 108 18.30 -23.00 23.07
CA LEU A 108 19.08 -21.77 23.29
C LEU A 108 18.58 -20.60 22.47
N LEU A 109 18.13 -20.85 21.23
CA LEU A 109 17.50 -19.80 20.40
C LEU A 109 16.20 -19.30 21.04
N ASN A 110 15.34 -20.21 21.51
CA ASN A 110 14.10 -19.84 22.22
C ASN A 110 14.38 -19.07 23.53
N LEU A 111 15.49 -19.36 24.19
CA LEU A 111 15.98 -18.66 25.37
C LEU A 111 16.70 -17.33 25.04
N LYS A 112 16.70 -16.90 23.77
CA LYS A 112 17.36 -15.69 23.28
C LYS A 112 18.88 -15.67 23.52
N ARG A 113 19.52 -16.83 23.38
CA ARG A 113 20.99 -17.03 23.51
C ARG A 113 21.59 -17.44 22.15
N PRO A 114 21.56 -16.59 21.11
CA PRO A 114 21.89 -16.97 19.73
C PRO A 114 23.34 -17.38 19.54
N ALA A 115 24.29 -16.82 20.27
CA ALA A 115 25.71 -17.18 20.16
C ALA A 115 25.97 -18.64 20.61
N GLU A 116 25.34 -19.07 21.69
CA GLU A 116 25.46 -20.44 22.19
C GLU A 116 24.63 -21.40 21.33
N ALA A 117 23.49 -20.93 20.81
CA ALA A 117 22.71 -21.71 19.85
C ALA A 117 23.53 -22.01 18.59
N GLU A 118 24.24 -21.03 18.04
CA GLU A 118 25.13 -21.22 16.88
C GLU A 118 26.22 -22.27 17.17
N GLN A 119 26.87 -22.17 18.34
CA GLN A 119 27.90 -23.13 18.72
C GLN A 119 27.34 -24.54 18.78
N ALA A 120 26.19 -24.74 19.41
CA ALA A 120 25.54 -26.03 19.50
C ALA A 120 25.15 -26.57 18.11
N MET A 121 24.55 -25.74 17.24
CA MET A 121 24.18 -26.13 15.89
C MET A 121 25.39 -26.53 15.04
N ARG A 122 26.50 -25.80 15.12
CA ARG A 122 27.74 -26.14 14.41
C ARG A 122 28.33 -27.46 14.91
N ALA A 123 28.27 -27.72 16.22
CA ALA A 123 28.69 -28.98 16.81
C ALA A 123 27.82 -30.15 16.32
N GLY A 124 26.50 -29.96 16.20
CA GLY A 124 25.57 -30.93 15.64
C GLY A 124 25.86 -31.27 14.17
N ILE A 125 26.11 -30.23 13.36
CA ILE A 125 26.46 -30.39 11.93
C ILE A 125 27.80 -31.11 11.75
N ALA A 126 28.79 -30.84 12.62
CA ALA A 126 30.08 -31.55 12.55
C ALA A 126 29.92 -33.10 12.74
N ARG A 127 28.85 -33.52 13.41
CA ARG A 127 28.52 -34.95 13.63
C ARG A 127 27.55 -35.52 12.60
N SER A 128 26.72 -34.66 12.04
CA SER A 128 25.71 -35.02 11.03
C SER A 128 25.78 -34.05 9.85
N PRO A 129 26.82 -34.10 8.99
CA PRO A 129 27.07 -33.12 7.93
C PRO A 129 25.98 -33.08 6.86
N ASP A 130 25.25 -34.16 6.63
CA ASP A 130 24.21 -34.29 5.63
C ASP A 130 22.79 -34.07 6.22
N ASN A 131 22.71 -33.51 7.44
CA ASN A 131 21.42 -33.24 8.07
C ASN A 131 20.84 -31.93 7.54
N ALA A 132 19.90 -32.03 6.58
CA ALA A 132 19.22 -30.86 5.98
C ALA A 132 18.51 -29.99 7.03
N VAL A 133 17.85 -30.62 8.01
CA VAL A 133 17.15 -29.89 9.08
C VAL A 133 18.16 -29.14 9.96
N GLY A 134 19.31 -29.78 10.29
CA GLY A 134 20.38 -29.14 11.05
C GLY A 134 20.94 -27.92 10.35
N HIS A 135 21.24 -28.00 9.07
CA HIS A 135 21.67 -26.85 8.25
C HIS A 135 20.62 -25.73 8.19
N TYR A 136 19.35 -26.08 8.02
CA TYR A 136 18.25 -25.12 8.02
C TYR A 136 18.14 -24.40 9.37
N GLN A 137 18.20 -25.12 10.47
CA GLN A 137 18.14 -24.54 11.82
C GLN A 137 19.37 -23.66 12.12
N LEU A 138 20.57 -24.04 11.66
CA LEU A 138 21.74 -23.16 11.74
C LEU A 138 21.51 -21.88 10.94
N GLY A 139 20.96 -21.98 9.74
CA GLY A 139 20.62 -20.81 8.93
C GLY A 139 19.69 -19.85 9.67
N ARG A 140 18.67 -20.38 10.35
CA ARG A 140 17.76 -19.56 11.19
C ARG A 140 18.49 -18.86 12.35
N VAL A 141 19.33 -19.60 13.08
CA VAL A 141 20.13 -19.02 14.17
C VAL A 141 21.05 -17.91 13.67
N LEU A 142 21.67 -18.11 12.51
CA LEU A 142 22.54 -17.12 11.88
C LEU A 142 21.78 -15.86 11.43
N LEU A 143 20.53 -16.01 10.96
CA LEU A 143 19.67 -14.85 10.66
C LEU A 143 19.34 -14.04 11.90
N GLU A 144 18.97 -14.69 13.00
CA GLU A 144 18.72 -14.04 14.29
C GLU A 144 19.98 -13.30 14.82
N ALA A 145 21.18 -13.82 14.51
CA ALA A 145 22.45 -13.19 14.82
C ALA A 145 22.88 -12.10 13.82
N GLY A 146 22.08 -11.84 12.78
CA GLY A 146 22.40 -10.87 11.71
C GLY A 146 23.48 -11.34 10.72
N LYS A 147 23.88 -12.63 10.73
CA LYS A 147 24.91 -13.22 9.86
C LYS A 147 24.30 -13.75 8.56
N VAL A 148 23.78 -12.85 7.73
CA VAL A 148 22.93 -13.19 6.59
C VAL A 148 23.65 -14.02 5.52
N GLU A 149 24.93 -13.77 5.22
CA GLU A 149 25.74 -14.52 4.26
C GLU A 149 25.96 -15.97 4.69
N GLU A 150 26.27 -16.16 5.96
CA GLU A 150 26.45 -17.52 6.53
C GLU A 150 25.11 -18.27 6.58
N ALA A 151 24.01 -17.56 6.88
CA ALA A 151 22.67 -18.13 6.85
C ALA A 151 22.30 -18.60 5.43
N THR A 152 22.56 -17.76 4.41
CA THR A 152 22.37 -18.11 2.99
C THR A 152 23.13 -19.41 2.64
N THR A 153 24.40 -19.48 3.03
CA THR A 153 25.22 -20.68 2.81
C THR A 153 24.65 -21.90 3.51
N SER A 154 24.13 -21.73 4.73
CA SER A 154 23.53 -22.84 5.50
C SER A 154 22.25 -23.36 4.86
N PHE A 155 21.39 -22.47 4.34
CA PHE A 155 20.19 -22.89 3.61
C PHE A 155 20.52 -23.58 2.28
N GLU A 156 21.53 -23.12 1.54
CA GLU A 156 22.01 -23.83 0.34
C GLU A 156 22.54 -25.24 0.68
N ARG A 157 23.23 -25.41 1.81
CA ARG A 157 23.65 -26.72 2.27
C ARG A 157 22.47 -27.61 2.67
N ALA A 158 21.42 -27.03 3.29
CA ALA A 158 20.19 -27.77 3.58
C ALA A 158 19.54 -28.31 2.29
N ILE A 159 19.50 -27.51 1.22
CA ILE A 159 19.01 -27.95 -0.09
C ILE A 159 19.92 -29.01 -0.71
N THR A 160 21.24 -28.90 -0.54
CA THR A 160 22.19 -29.89 -1.06
C THR A 160 22.02 -31.21 -0.35
N ALA A 161 21.84 -31.21 0.97
CA ALA A 161 21.62 -32.40 1.78
C ALA A 161 20.25 -33.05 1.51
N ASN A 162 19.23 -32.25 1.24
CA ASN A 162 17.90 -32.71 0.82
C ASN A 162 17.29 -31.72 -0.18
N TYR A 163 17.39 -32.05 -1.46
CA TYR A 163 16.85 -31.19 -2.54
C TYR A 163 15.33 -30.99 -2.46
N ALA A 164 14.59 -31.82 -1.74
CA ALA A 164 13.16 -31.68 -1.53
C ALA A 164 12.78 -30.87 -0.28
N PHE A 165 13.75 -30.30 0.43
CA PHE A 165 13.53 -29.59 1.68
C PHE A 165 12.99 -28.17 1.44
N GLU A 166 11.69 -28.05 1.18
CA GLU A 166 10.98 -26.80 0.83
C GLU A 166 11.29 -25.62 1.76
N PRO A 167 11.36 -25.78 3.13
CA PRO A 167 11.61 -24.63 4.00
C PRO A 167 12.89 -23.87 3.70
N ALA A 168 13.92 -24.53 3.18
CA ALA A 168 15.18 -23.87 2.84
C ALA A 168 15.06 -22.99 1.58
N TYR A 169 14.28 -23.42 0.58
CA TYR A 169 14.00 -22.60 -0.59
C TYR A 169 13.21 -21.34 -0.23
N LEU A 170 12.20 -21.47 0.63
CA LEU A 170 11.41 -20.34 1.11
C LEU A 170 12.27 -19.35 1.93
N ALA A 171 13.15 -19.86 2.80
CA ALA A 171 14.05 -19.02 3.57
C ALA A 171 15.05 -18.25 2.68
N LEU A 172 15.62 -18.91 1.67
CA LEU A 172 16.49 -18.25 0.70
C LEU A 172 15.76 -17.18 -0.11
N ALA A 173 14.55 -17.49 -0.60
CA ALA A 173 13.74 -16.53 -1.31
C ALA A 173 13.45 -15.30 -0.46
N ALA A 174 13.08 -15.49 0.82
CA ALA A 174 12.84 -14.40 1.76
C ALA A 174 14.09 -13.53 2.02
N ILE A 175 15.29 -14.14 2.10
CA ILE A 175 16.55 -13.39 2.21
C ILE A 175 16.75 -12.50 0.97
N TYR A 176 16.62 -13.07 -0.22
CA TYR A 176 16.82 -12.32 -1.46
C TYR A 176 15.78 -11.22 -1.64
N GLU A 177 14.52 -11.44 -1.21
CA GLU A 177 13.51 -10.38 -1.18
C GLU A 177 13.90 -9.23 -0.25
N SER A 178 14.34 -9.53 0.97
CA SER A 178 14.76 -8.50 1.95
C SER A 178 15.94 -7.66 1.47
N ARG A 179 16.73 -8.20 0.55
CA ARG A 179 17.86 -7.52 -0.11
C ARG A 179 17.49 -6.84 -1.42
N HIS A 180 16.22 -6.88 -1.81
CA HIS A 180 15.75 -6.39 -3.12
C HIS A 180 16.37 -7.13 -4.34
N GLU A 181 16.88 -8.35 -4.14
CA GLU A 181 17.47 -9.22 -5.16
C GLU A 181 16.37 -10.11 -5.78
N LYS A 182 15.35 -9.51 -6.38
CA LYS A 182 14.12 -10.19 -6.83
C LYS A 182 14.38 -11.33 -7.81
N GLU A 183 15.30 -11.16 -8.76
CA GLU A 183 15.66 -12.17 -9.76
C GLU A 183 16.22 -13.45 -9.09
N ARG A 184 16.99 -13.30 -8.02
CA ARG A 184 17.53 -14.43 -7.27
C ARG A 184 16.43 -15.13 -6.48
N ALA A 185 15.53 -14.39 -5.85
CA ALA A 185 14.37 -14.96 -5.17
C ALA A 185 13.52 -15.82 -6.13
N VAL A 186 13.19 -15.26 -7.31
CA VAL A 186 12.47 -15.98 -8.38
C VAL A 186 13.26 -17.23 -8.81
N GLY A 187 14.58 -17.12 -9.01
CA GLY A 187 15.43 -18.22 -9.41
C GLY A 187 15.40 -19.41 -8.44
N VAL A 188 15.42 -19.13 -7.13
CA VAL A 188 15.33 -20.14 -6.06
C VAL A 188 13.98 -20.87 -6.09
N LEU A 189 12.87 -20.15 -6.17
CA LEU A 189 11.53 -20.76 -6.20
C LEU A 189 11.30 -21.56 -7.48
N LYS A 190 11.78 -21.06 -8.63
CA LYS A 190 11.75 -21.82 -9.89
C LYS A 190 12.55 -23.11 -9.82
N ARG A 191 13.74 -23.09 -9.18
CA ARG A 191 14.54 -24.29 -8.95
C ARG A 191 13.75 -25.36 -8.20
N TYR A 192 13.00 -24.97 -7.16
CA TYR A 192 12.12 -25.89 -6.44
C TYR A 192 11.03 -26.50 -7.36
N LEU A 193 10.32 -25.66 -8.10
CA LEU A 193 9.25 -26.15 -9.01
C LEU A 193 9.79 -27.09 -10.10
N GLN A 194 11.01 -26.86 -10.58
CA GLN A 194 11.62 -27.69 -11.64
C GLN A 194 12.16 -29.01 -11.11
N GLN A 195 12.70 -29.04 -9.90
CA GLN A 195 13.45 -30.18 -9.37
C GLN A 195 12.66 -31.03 -8.39
N VAL A 196 11.68 -30.45 -7.69
CA VAL A 196 10.98 -31.11 -6.59
C VAL A 196 9.52 -31.36 -6.90
N ASN A 197 8.75 -30.29 -7.05
CA ASN A 197 7.30 -30.38 -7.24
C ASN A 197 6.80 -29.22 -8.11
N SER A 198 6.64 -29.52 -9.41
CA SER A 198 6.16 -28.54 -10.38
C SER A 198 4.73 -28.04 -10.12
N ARG A 199 3.96 -28.74 -9.28
CA ARG A 199 2.57 -28.41 -8.93
C ARG A 199 2.42 -27.82 -7.54
N ASN A 200 3.52 -27.46 -6.87
CA ASN A 200 3.44 -26.83 -5.55
C ASN A 200 2.77 -25.46 -5.66
N ARG A 201 1.53 -25.40 -5.19
CA ARG A 201 0.66 -24.24 -5.30
C ARG A 201 1.18 -23.06 -4.47
N ASP A 202 1.70 -23.33 -3.28
CA ASP A 202 2.18 -22.27 -2.38
C ASP A 202 3.43 -21.58 -2.96
N ILE A 203 4.34 -22.35 -3.54
CA ILE A 203 5.52 -21.80 -4.24
C ILE A 203 5.10 -21.00 -5.47
N ARG A 204 4.12 -21.43 -6.25
CA ARG A 204 3.61 -20.67 -7.39
C ARG A 204 2.95 -19.36 -6.95
N HIS A 205 2.17 -19.37 -5.85
CA HIS A 205 1.61 -18.14 -5.29
C HIS A 205 2.70 -17.14 -4.89
N GLN A 206 3.78 -17.62 -4.28
CA GLN A 206 4.94 -16.79 -3.94
C GLN A 206 5.59 -16.19 -5.20
N LEU A 207 5.79 -17.01 -6.24
CA LEU A 207 6.32 -16.53 -7.53
C LEU A 207 5.43 -15.47 -8.18
N VAL A 208 4.12 -15.71 -8.21
CA VAL A 208 3.15 -14.73 -8.74
C VAL A 208 3.26 -13.40 -7.99
N ARG A 209 3.35 -13.44 -6.66
CA ARG A 209 3.53 -12.24 -5.85
C ARG A 209 4.82 -11.51 -6.22
N LEU A 210 5.95 -12.22 -6.28
CA LEU A 210 7.24 -11.63 -6.65
C LEU A 210 7.24 -11.00 -8.04
N TYR A 211 6.60 -11.65 -9.01
CA TYR A 211 6.46 -11.11 -10.36
C TYR A 211 5.59 -9.85 -10.39
N ILE A 212 4.47 -9.83 -9.64
CA ILE A 212 3.60 -8.65 -9.55
C ILE A 212 4.37 -7.48 -8.90
N ASP A 213 5.08 -7.73 -7.79
CA ASP A 213 5.91 -6.72 -7.11
C ASP A 213 7.06 -6.20 -7.98
N ALA A 214 7.54 -7.02 -8.93
CA ALA A 214 8.52 -6.62 -9.93
C ALA A 214 7.89 -5.98 -11.19
N LYS A 215 6.56 -5.92 -11.30
CA LYS A 215 5.80 -5.54 -12.50
C LYS A 215 6.09 -6.44 -13.71
N ASP A 216 6.61 -7.66 -13.48
CA ASP A 216 6.74 -8.69 -14.51
C ASP A 216 5.41 -9.44 -14.66
N TYR A 217 4.44 -8.77 -15.29
CA TYR A 217 3.12 -9.36 -15.52
C TYR A 217 3.17 -10.59 -16.44
N SER A 218 4.18 -10.70 -17.31
CA SER A 218 4.36 -11.87 -18.18
C SER A 218 4.72 -13.12 -17.37
N GLY A 219 5.66 -13.01 -16.45
CA GLY A 219 6.03 -14.08 -15.52
C GLY A 219 4.85 -14.49 -14.63
N ALA A 220 4.14 -13.52 -14.06
CA ALA A 220 2.97 -13.75 -13.22
C ALA A 220 1.86 -14.50 -13.98
N ARG A 221 1.53 -14.08 -15.20
CA ARG A 221 0.51 -14.72 -16.05
C ARG A 221 0.83 -16.17 -16.33
N LYS A 222 2.08 -16.49 -16.68
CA LYS A 222 2.49 -17.86 -16.97
C LYS A 222 2.26 -18.81 -15.79
N GLU A 223 2.58 -18.39 -14.57
CA GLU A 223 2.35 -19.21 -13.39
C GLU A 223 0.83 -19.33 -13.08
N LEU A 224 0.08 -18.23 -13.20
CA LEU A 224 -1.38 -18.23 -13.02
C LEU A 224 -2.10 -19.09 -14.06
N GLU A 225 -1.70 -19.03 -15.32
CA GLU A 225 -2.24 -19.89 -16.39
C GLU A 225 -2.04 -21.38 -16.06
N ALA A 226 -0.85 -21.73 -15.56
CA ALA A 226 -0.57 -23.10 -15.15
C ALA A 226 -1.44 -23.53 -13.95
N MET A 227 -1.64 -22.63 -12.95
CA MET A 227 -2.52 -22.91 -11.80
C MET A 227 -3.97 -23.09 -12.23
N ILE A 228 -4.49 -22.20 -13.08
CA ILE A 228 -5.87 -22.26 -13.60
C ILE A 228 -6.07 -23.48 -14.50
N ALA A 229 -5.05 -23.89 -15.27
CA ALA A 229 -5.13 -25.10 -16.09
C ALA A 229 -5.20 -26.39 -15.23
N GLU A 230 -4.53 -26.39 -14.08
CA GLU A 230 -4.57 -27.51 -13.11
C GLU A 230 -5.88 -27.54 -12.31
N ASP A 231 -6.38 -26.35 -11.90
CA ASP A 231 -7.60 -26.17 -11.15
C ASP A 231 -8.38 -24.96 -11.68
N PRO A 232 -9.28 -25.16 -12.66
CA PRO A 232 -10.13 -24.09 -13.17
C PRO A 232 -11.04 -23.42 -12.12
N SER A 233 -11.26 -24.08 -10.99
CA SER A 233 -12.07 -23.55 -9.89
C SER A 233 -11.26 -22.70 -8.88
N ASP A 234 -9.96 -22.52 -9.11
CA ASP A 234 -9.10 -21.64 -8.30
C ASP A 234 -9.46 -20.16 -8.48
N LEU A 235 -10.44 -19.71 -7.69
CA LEU A 235 -10.93 -18.33 -7.75
C LEU A 235 -9.87 -17.28 -7.35
N ASP A 236 -8.87 -17.64 -6.51
CA ASP A 236 -7.78 -16.74 -6.16
C ASP A 236 -6.85 -16.51 -7.36
N ALA A 237 -6.46 -17.57 -8.06
CA ALA A 237 -5.67 -17.45 -9.28
C ALA A 237 -6.43 -16.69 -10.38
N GLN A 238 -7.74 -16.96 -10.54
CA GLN A 238 -8.61 -16.23 -11.47
C GLN A 238 -8.67 -14.72 -11.13
N LEU A 239 -8.82 -14.37 -9.85
CA LEU A 239 -8.85 -12.98 -9.39
C LEU A 239 -7.52 -12.27 -9.66
N ARG A 240 -6.39 -12.91 -9.30
CA ARG A 240 -5.05 -12.33 -9.58
C ARG A 240 -4.83 -12.10 -11.08
N MET A 241 -5.28 -13.03 -11.91
CA MET A 241 -5.24 -12.87 -13.37
C MET A 241 -6.10 -11.69 -13.84
N ALA A 242 -7.31 -11.52 -13.27
CA ALA A 242 -8.18 -10.40 -13.58
C ALA A 242 -7.55 -9.05 -13.18
N LEU A 243 -6.88 -8.99 -12.01
CA LEU A 243 -6.15 -7.81 -11.56
C LEU A 243 -5.02 -7.45 -12.54
N ILE A 244 -4.24 -8.43 -13.00
CA ILE A 244 -3.18 -8.21 -14.00
C ILE A 244 -3.76 -7.69 -15.32
N HIS A 245 -4.87 -8.26 -15.81
CA HIS A 245 -5.55 -7.73 -17.00
C HIS A 245 -5.99 -6.28 -16.81
N GLY A 246 -6.51 -5.92 -15.63
CA GLY A 246 -6.88 -4.54 -15.31
C GLY A 246 -5.70 -3.58 -15.35
N GLU A 247 -4.59 -3.93 -14.70
CA GLU A 247 -3.35 -3.16 -14.70
C GLU A 247 -2.76 -2.95 -16.11
N GLN A 248 -2.88 -3.97 -16.96
CA GLN A 248 -2.45 -3.90 -18.36
C GLN A 248 -3.48 -3.24 -19.27
N LYS A 249 -4.60 -2.73 -18.73
CA LYS A 249 -5.73 -2.14 -19.48
C LYS A 249 -6.40 -3.10 -20.47
N GLU A 250 -6.26 -4.39 -20.24
CA GLU A 250 -6.95 -5.46 -20.96
C GLU A 250 -8.35 -5.65 -20.34
N TYR A 251 -9.16 -4.59 -20.36
CA TYR A 251 -10.44 -4.51 -19.64
C TYR A 251 -11.46 -5.61 -20.02
N PRO A 252 -11.61 -6.01 -21.29
CA PRO A 252 -12.55 -7.08 -21.63
C PRO A 252 -12.24 -8.41 -20.92
N GLN A 253 -10.97 -8.78 -20.84
CA GLN A 253 -10.50 -10.00 -20.18
C GLN A 253 -10.68 -9.91 -18.66
N ALA A 254 -10.37 -8.74 -18.06
CA ALA A 254 -10.62 -8.50 -16.63
C ALA A 254 -12.11 -8.63 -16.30
N ILE A 255 -12.99 -8.00 -17.08
CA ILE A 255 -14.45 -8.04 -16.89
C ILE A 255 -14.98 -9.48 -16.98
N GLU A 256 -14.57 -10.23 -17.99
CA GLU A 256 -14.96 -11.63 -18.17
C GLU A 256 -14.64 -12.45 -16.92
N ARG A 257 -13.39 -12.44 -16.46
CA ARG A 257 -12.95 -13.21 -15.30
C ARG A 257 -13.64 -12.78 -14.01
N LEU A 258 -13.76 -11.48 -13.75
CA LEU A 258 -14.45 -10.97 -12.56
C LEU A 258 -15.93 -11.37 -12.56
N THR A 259 -16.57 -11.35 -13.73
CA THR A 259 -17.96 -11.77 -13.88
C THR A 259 -18.13 -13.28 -13.60
N GLU A 260 -17.20 -14.12 -14.07
CA GLU A 260 -17.22 -15.56 -13.78
C GLU A 260 -17.02 -15.84 -12.27
N ILE A 261 -16.09 -15.13 -11.62
CA ILE A 261 -15.92 -15.24 -10.17
C ILE A 261 -17.24 -14.89 -9.45
N LEU A 262 -17.90 -13.81 -9.85
CA LEU A 262 -19.14 -13.35 -9.21
C LEU A 262 -20.36 -14.25 -9.50
N LYS A 263 -20.35 -15.07 -10.56
CA LYS A 263 -21.35 -16.14 -10.76
C LYS A 263 -21.24 -17.22 -9.70
N VAL A 264 -20.01 -17.57 -9.28
CA VAL A 264 -19.75 -18.58 -8.24
C VAL A 264 -19.89 -17.99 -6.84
N ARG A 265 -19.42 -16.76 -6.63
CA ARG A 265 -19.42 -16.05 -5.35
C ARG A 265 -20.11 -14.69 -5.47
N PRO A 266 -21.44 -14.65 -5.55
CA PRO A 266 -22.16 -13.38 -5.77
C PRO A 266 -22.08 -12.40 -4.61
N ALA A 267 -21.66 -12.82 -3.43
CA ALA A 267 -21.53 -11.96 -2.24
C ALA A 267 -20.13 -11.34 -2.08
N GLU A 268 -19.20 -11.57 -2.99
CA GLU A 268 -17.84 -11.03 -2.92
C GLU A 268 -17.82 -9.54 -3.30
N LEU A 269 -18.12 -8.68 -2.34
CA LEU A 269 -18.24 -7.23 -2.54
C LEU A 269 -16.98 -6.59 -3.12
N LYS A 270 -15.79 -6.99 -2.66
CA LYS A 270 -14.51 -6.43 -3.15
C LYS A 270 -14.24 -6.79 -4.61
N VAL A 271 -14.61 -7.98 -5.03
CA VAL A 271 -14.49 -8.39 -6.44
C VAL A 271 -15.44 -7.58 -7.31
N ARG A 272 -16.68 -7.35 -6.85
CA ARG A 272 -17.65 -6.52 -7.56
C ARG A 272 -17.24 -5.07 -7.58
N ASP A 273 -16.66 -4.57 -6.51
CA ASP A 273 -16.13 -3.20 -6.44
C ASP A 273 -15.02 -2.99 -7.47
N TYR A 274 -14.10 -3.95 -7.59
CA TYR A 274 -13.06 -3.90 -8.61
C TYR A 274 -13.63 -4.06 -10.03
N LEU A 275 -14.67 -4.86 -10.24
CA LEU A 275 -15.39 -4.93 -11.52
C LEU A 275 -15.99 -3.57 -11.90
N ALA A 276 -16.57 -2.86 -10.94
CA ALA A 276 -17.10 -1.53 -11.17
C ALA A 276 -15.99 -0.54 -11.55
N TYR A 277 -14.85 -0.58 -10.86
CA TYR A 277 -13.66 0.19 -11.22
C TYR A 277 -13.18 -0.11 -12.65
N VAL A 278 -13.10 -1.39 -13.05
CA VAL A 278 -12.72 -1.78 -14.42
C VAL A 278 -13.72 -1.29 -15.46
N TYR A 279 -15.02 -1.29 -15.14
CA TYR A 279 -16.03 -0.66 -16.01
C TYR A 279 -15.81 0.84 -16.14
N GLU A 280 -15.47 1.55 -15.05
CA GLU A 280 -15.18 2.98 -15.06
C GLU A 280 -13.97 3.29 -15.94
N GLU A 281 -12.85 2.58 -15.75
CA GLU A 281 -11.63 2.75 -16.53
C GLU A 281 -11.85 2.44 -18.03
N SER A 282 -12.69 1.46 -18.34
CA SER A 282 -13.10 1.13 -19.72
C SER A 282 -14.11 2.11 -20.33
N LYS A 283 -14.43 3.21 -19.62
CA LYS A 283 -15.41 4.23 -20.01
C LYS A 283 -16.86 3.73 -20.09
N ASN A 284 -17.16 2.60 -19.49
CA ASN A 284 -18.52 2.08 -19.37
C ASN A 284 -19.16 2.57 -18.07
N THR A 285 -19.36 3.88 -17.99
CA THR A 285 -19.86 4.59 -16.80
C THR A 285 -21.19 4.05 -16.29
N GLN A 286 -22.08 3.67 -17.21
CA GLN A 286 -23.40 3.14 -16.82
C GLN A 286 -23.28 1.82 -16.04
N LYS A 287 -22.49 0.87 -16.54
CA LYS A 287 -22.24 -0.40 -15.83
C LYS A 287 -21.46 -0.20 -14.53
N ALA A 288 -20.54 0.75 -14.49
CA ALA A 288 -19.84 1.11 -13.26
C ALA A 288 -20.83 1.56 -12.17
N LEU A 289 -21.73 2.50 -12.51
CA LEU A 289 -22.78 2.97 -11.60
C LEU A 289 -23.69 1.84 -11.10
N GLU A 290 -24.19 1.02 -12.01
CA GLU A 290 -25.05 -0.13 -11.67
C GLU A 290 -24.33 -1.09 -10.71
N THR A 291 -23.05 -1.36 -10.98
CA THR A 291 -22.26 -2.31 -10.20
C THR A 291 -21.91 -1.80 -8.82
N TYR A 292 -21.48 -0.53 -8.69
CA TYR A 292 -21.26 0.11 -7.38
C TYR A 292 -22.58 0.24 -6.59
N THR A 293 -23.68 0.62 -7.25
CA THR A 293 -25.00 0.72 -6.61
C THR A 293 -25.43 -0.62 -6.04
N LEU A 294 -25.22 -1.70 -6.78
CA LEU A 294 -25.55 -3.05 -6.29
C LEU A 294 -24.75 -3.40 -5.03
N ASN A 295 -23.49 -3.00 -4.92
CA ASN A 295 -22.68 -3.24 -3.71
C ASN A 295 -23.31 -2.60 -2.47
N VAL A 296 -23.69 -1.32 -2.55
CA VAL A 296 -24.28 -0.62 -1.40
C VAL A 296 -25.73 -1.05 -1.11
N GLN A 297 -26.42 -1.67 -2.07
CA GLN A 297 -27.73 -2.30 -1.85
C GLN A 297 -27.59 -3.64 -1.14
N LEU A 298 -26.59 -4.46 -1.50
CA LEU A 298 -26.32 -5.75 -0.88
C LEU A 298 -25.77 -5.59 0.55
N GLU A 299 -24.91 -4.63 0.76
CA GLU A 299 -24.31 -4.35 2.06
C GLU A 299 -24.25 -2.83 2.29
N PRO A 300 -25.27 -2.26 2.95
CA PRO A 300 -25.32 -0.82 3.22
C PRO A 300 -24.22 -0.30 4.16
N THR A 301 -23.47 -1.18 4.80
CA THR A 301 -22.32 -0.85 5.64
C THR A 301 -20.97 -1.06 4.94
N PHE A 302 -20.99 -1.37 3.64
CA PHE A 302 -19.77 -1.51 2.85
C PHE A 302 -19.18 -0.12 2.54
N PHE A 303 -18.19 0.26 3.33
CA PHE A 303 -17.55 1.57 3.28
C PHE A 303 -17.02 1.91 1.88
N GLU A 304 -16.19 1.01 1.29
CA GLU A 304 -15.56 1.23 -0.02
C GLU A 304 -16.61 1.44 -1.12
N GLY A 305 -17.72 0.71 -1.07
CA GLY A 305 -18.82 0.89 -2.02
C GLY A 305 -19.42 2.30 -1.99
N HIS A 306 -19.67 2.84 -0.79
CA HIS A 306 -20.15 4.22 -0.66
C HIS A 306 -19.10 5.25 -1.09
N LEU A 307 -17.83 5.05 -0.75
CA LEU A 307 -16.73 5.92 -1.16
C LEU A 307 -16.63 5.98 -2.69
N HIS A 308 -16.48 4.82 -3.34
CA HIS A 308 -16.25 4.79 -4.79
C HIS A 308 -17.48 5.27 -5.58
N LEU A 309 -18.69 4.90 -5.12
CA LEU A 309 -19.92 5.41 -5.74
C LEU A 309 -20.03 6.94 -5.60
N GLY A 310 -19.71 7.48 -4.44
CA GLY A 310 -19.70 8.92 -4.21
C GLY A 310 -18.65 9.66 -5.06
N VAL A 311 -17.45 9.09 -5.20
CA VAL A 311 -16.40 9.62 -6.08
C VAL A 311 -16.85 9.60 -7.55
N LEU A 312 -17.48 8.50 -8.00
CA LEU A 312 -18.00 8.41 -9.36
C LEU A 312 -19.10 9.44 -9.61
N TYR A 313 -20.04 9.63 -8.68
CA TYR A 313 -21.05 10.70 -8.79
C TYR A 313 -20.42 12.10 -8.86
N TYR A 314 -19.37 12.37 -8.06
CA TYR A 314 -18.62 13.62 -8.13
C TYR A 314 -18.01 13.85 -9.52
N ARG A 315 -17.34 12.86 -10.09
CA ARG A 315 -16.77 12.92 -11.46
C ARG A 315 -17.84 13.16 -12.53
N LEU A 316 -19.04 12.63 -12.32
CA LEU A 316 -20.21 12.84 -13.19
C LEU A 316 -20.92 14.17 -12.94
N LYS A 317 -20.41 15.03 -12.07
CA LYS A 317 -21.01 16.30 -11.65
C LYS A 317 -22.40 16.15 -11.03
N LYS A 318 -22.72 14.97 -10.51
CA LYS A 318 -23.93 14.67 -9.73
C LYS A 318 -23.64 14.91 -8.25
N PHE A 319 -23.46 16.18 -7.91
CA PHE A 319 -22.94 16.57 -6.59
C PHE A 319 -23.88 16.23 -5.42
N PRO A 320 -25.22 16.33 -5.53
CA PRO A 320 -26.12 15.91 -4.46
C PRO A 320 -25.97 14.43 -4.11
N GLU A 321 -25.95 13.54 -5.11
CA GLU A 321 -25.76 12.10 -4.93
C GLU A 321 -24.36 11.80 -4.38
N ALA A 322 -23.33 12.53 -4.85
CA ALA A 322 -21.99 12.39 -4.32
C ALA A 322 -21.93 12.71 -2.82
N THR A 323 -22.54 13.84 -2.38
CA THR A 323 -22.54 14.23 -0.97
C THR A 323 -23.32 13.26 -0.08
N GLU A 324 -24.39 12.64 -0.57
CA GLU A 324 -25.13 11.61 0.16
C GLU A 324 -24.24 10.39 0.43
N HIS A 325 -23.68 9.79 -0.62
CA HIS A 325 -22.87 8.56 -0.48
C HIS A 325 -21.58 8.80 0.29
N LEU A 326 -20.88 9.91 0.04
CA LEU A 326 -19.68 10.28 0.80
C LEU A 326 -19.98 10.56 2.28
N GLY A 327 -21.14 11.15 2.60
CA GLY A 327 -21.59 11.29 3.98
C GLY A 327 -21.80 9.93 4.69
N ARG A 328 -22.32 8.93 3.97
CA ARG A 328 -22.40 7.56 4.49
C ARG A 328 -21.03 6.93 4.66
N ALA A 329 -20.10 7.14 3.71
CA ALA A 329 -18.72 6.68 3.84
C ALA A 329 -18.02 7.30 5.06
N ILE A 330 -18.19 8.61 5.31
CA ILE A 330 -17.66 9.28 6.51
C ILE A 330 -18.24 8.67 7.79
N ALA A 331 -19.55 8.43 7.83
CA ALA A 331 -20.19 7.83 9.00
C ALA A 331 -19.67 6.41 9.30
N LEU A 332 -19.34 5.63 8.27
CA LEU A 332 -18.80 4.28 8.39
C LEU A 332 -17.29 4.27 8.75
N ASN A 333 -16.51 5.18 8.17
CA ASN A 333 -15.09 5.31 8.46
C ASN A 333 -14.64 6.78 8.45
N PRO A 334 -14.80 7.51 9.57
CA PRO A 334 -14.44 8.93 9.65
C PRO A 334 -12.94 9.20 9.57
N LYS A 335 -12.10 8.17 9.69
CA LYS A 335 -10.63 8.31 9.60
C LYS A 335 -10.10 8.30 8.17
N GLN A 336 -10.95 8.06 7.18
CA GLN A 336 -10.55 8.09 5.77
C GLN A 336 -10.64 9.53 5.23
N PRO A 337 -9.50 10.21 4.95
CA PRO A 337 -9.50 11.61 4.56
C PRO A 337 -10.15 11.86 3.20
N GLU A 338 -10.04 10.92 2.26
CA GLU A 338 -10.56 11.04 0.90
C GLU A 338 -12.07 11.32 0.88
N SER A 339 -12.85 10.63 1.73
CA SER A 339 -14.30 10.84 1.83
C SER A 339 -14.64 12.29 2.18
N HIS A 340 -13.92 12.88 3.14
CA HIS A 340 -14.11 14.28 3.53
C HIS A 340 -13.65 15.24 2.42
N ILE A 341 -12.52 14.94 1.77
CA ILE A 341 -11.99 15.79 0.69
C ILE A 341 -13.02 15.86 -0.44
N VAL A 342 -13.45 14.70 -0.96
CA VAL A 342 -14.36 14.68 -2.11
C VAL A 342 -15.74 15.23 -1.75
N GLN A 343 -16.26 14.98 -0.52
CA GLN A 343 -17.52 15.56 -0.09
C GLN A 343 -17.44 17.07 0.05
N GLY A 344 -16.36 17.58 0.64
CA GLY A 344 -16.14 19.02 0.76
C GLY A 344 -16.02 19.69 -0.61
N LEU A 345 -15.29 19.08 -1.54
CA LEU A 345 -15.20 19.54 -2.94
C LEU A 345 -16.58 19.51 -3.64
N ALA A 346 -17.40 18.48 -3.38
CA ALA A 346 -18.75 18.41 -3.94
C ALA A 346 -19.65 19.53 -3.40
N TYR A 347 -19.49 19.94 -2.15
CA TYR A 347 -20.18 21.11 -1.60
C TYR A 347 -19.66 22.43 -2.19
N LEU A 348 -18.34 22.57 -2.45
CA LEU A 348 -17.79 23.73 -3.16
C LEU A 348 -18.41 23.91 -4.54
N GLN A 349 -18.62 22.81 -5.28
CA GLN A 349 -19.24 22.84 -6.62
C GLN A 349 -20.74 23.17 -6.58
N GLN A 350 -21.36 23.11 -5.42
CA GLN A 350 -22.76 23.48 -5.19
C GLN A 350 -22.89 24.87 -4.53
N ASP A 351 -21.80 25.65 -4.46
CA ASP A 351 -21.70 26.92 -3.74
C ASP A 351 -22.09 26.89 -2.27
N GLN A 352 -22.04 25.67 -1.66
CA GLN A 352 -22.35 25.43 -0.24
C GLN A 352 -21.07 25.52 0.62
N TYR A 353 -20.45 26.69 0.61
CA TYR A 353 -19.11 26.93 1.15
C TYR A 353 -18.99 26.65 2.66
N ASP A 354 -20.03 27.00 3.44
CA ASP A 354 -20.04 26.73 4.88
C ASP A 354 -20.02 25.22 5.17
N LYS A 355 -20.86 24.44 4.46
CA LYS A 355 -20.85 22.98 4.62
C LYS A 355 -19.55 22.36 4.17
N SER A 356 -18.94 22.89 3.12
CA SER A 356 -17.62 22.46 2.68
C SER A 356 -16.59 22.65 3.79
N ALA A 357 -16.54 23.84 4.39
CA ALA A 357 -15.62 24.13 5.50
C ALA A 357 -15.89 23.23 6.72
N GLU A 358 -17.15 22.97 7.08
CA GLU A 358 -17.52 22.06 8.17
C GLU A 358 -17.01 20.65 7.93
N VAL A 359 -17.18 20.09 6.72
CA VAL A 359 -16.71 18.75 6.34
C VAL A 359 -15.18 18.66 6.39
N PHE A 360 -14.46 19.66 5.87
CA PHE A 360 -13.00 19.66 5.97
C PHE A 360 -12.52 19.76 7.42
N GLN A 361 -13.15 20.59 8.25
CA GLN A 361 -12.85 20.67 9.68
C GLN A 361 -13.11 19.34 10.39
N GLU A 362 -14.18 18.63 10.05
CA GLU A 362 -14.45 17.28 10.57
C GLU A 362 -13.35 16.31 10.15
N GLY A 363 -12.97 16.31 8.88
CA GLY A 363 -11.86 15.52 8.38
C GLY A 363 -10.55 15.78 9.13
N ILE A 364 -10.23 17.06 9.42
CA ILE A 364 -9.07 17.47 10.19
C ILE A 364 -9.13 16.96 11.65
N ARG A 365 -10.30 16.95 12.29
CA ARG A 365 -10.42 16.37 13.65
C ARG A 365 -9.98 14.91 13.69
N HIS A 366 -10.26 14.15 12.64
CA HIS A 366 -9.86 12.74 12.53
C HIS A 366 -8.46 12.53 11.93
N ASN A 367 -7.99 13.48 11.10
CA ASN A 367 -6.73 13.42 10.37
C ASN A 367 -5.96 14.75 10.50
N PRO A 368 -5.49 15.12 11.70
CA PRO A 368 -4.92 16.45 11.94
C PRO A 368 -3.60 16.71 11.21
N LYS A 369 -2.97 15.68 10.67
CA LYS A 369 -1.72 15.76 9.90
C LYS A 369 -1.91 15.71 8.38
N SER A 370 -3.14 15.76 7.90
CA SER A 370 -3.42 15.79 6.44
C SER A 370 -3.25 17.20 5.89
N ALA A 371 -2.16 17.44 5.16
CA ALA A 371 -1.92 18.71 4.47
C ALA A 371 -3.03 19.04 3.47
N ASP A 372 -3.52 18.02 2.72
CA ASP A 372 -4.60 18.18 1.75
C ASP A 372 -5.90 18.70 2.38
N LEU A 373 -6.27 18.21 3.56
CA LEU A 373 -7.47 18.71 4.25
C LEU A 373 -7.33 20.16 4.67
N HIS A 374 -6.17 20.58 5.17
CA HIS A 374 -5.91 21.98 5.50
C HIS A 374 -5.90 22.86 4.25
N PHE A 375 -5.29 22.42 3.16
CA PHE A 375 -5.32 23.09 1.87
C PHE A 375 -6.76 23.30 1.39
N ASN A 376 -7.57 22.22 1.34
CA ASN A 376 -8.95 22.31 0.88
C ASN A 376 -9.83 23.16 1.82
N LEU A 377 -9.59 23.13 3.13
CA LEU A 377 -10.24 24.05 4.07
C LEU A 377 -9.91 25.52 3.74
N GLY A 378 -8.65 25.81 3.40
CA GLY A 378 -8.23 27.15 2.96
C GLY A 378 -8.97 27.61 1.71
N THR A 379 -9.18 26.71 0.72
CA THR A 379 -9.95 27.06 -0.48
C THR A 379 -11.43 27.35 -0.16
N ALA A 380 -12.04 26.62 0.78
CA ALA A 380 -13.39 26.90 1.24
C ALA A 380 -13.48 28.27 1.96
N TYR A 381 -12.50 28.60 2.80
CA TYR A 381 -12.43 29.91 3.44
C TYR A 381 -12.25 31.07 2.45
N ASP A 382 -11.52 30.85 1.35
CA ASP A 382 -11.40 31.87 0.31
C ASP A 382 -12.75 32.20 -0.34
N LYS A 383 -13.55 31.16 -0.64
CA LYS A 383 -14.92 31.35 -1.13
C LYS A 383 -15.85 32.08 -0.14
N LEU A 384 -15.55 31.95 1.15
CA LEU A 384 -16.24 32.66 2.23
C LEU A 384 -15.64 34.05 2.51
N ASN A 385 -14.63 34.49 1.74
CA ASN A 385 -13.91 35.77 1.92
C ASN A 385 -13.23 35.89 3.31
N ARG A 386 -12.81 34.78 3.91
CA ARG A 386 -12.19 34.71 5.24
C ARG A 386 -10.67 34.64 5.13
N PHE A 387 -10.05 35.69 4.67
CA PHE A 387 -8.63 35.69 4.29
C PHE A 387 -7.67 35.24 5.39
N ASP A 388 -7.87 35.69 6.63
CA ASP A 388 -6.98 35.30 7.75
C ASP A 388 -7.05 33.79 8.01
N ASP A 389 -8.21 33.17 7.79
CA ASP A 389 -8.39 31.74 7.89
C ASP A 389 -7.74 30.99 6.71
N VAL A 390 -7.78 31.56 5.51
CA VAL A 390 -7.04 31.06 4.35
C VAL A 390 -5.55 30.97 4.67
N VAL A 391 -4.98 32.07 5.16
CA VAL A 391 -3.55 32.13 5.49
C VAL A 391 -3.17 31.06 6.52
N ARG A 392 -3.95 30.96 7.62
CA ARG A 392 -3.68 29.95 8.66
C ARG A 392 -3.75 28.52 8.12
N ALA A 393 -4.77 28.22 7.30
CA ALA A 393 -4.95 26.90 6.74
C ALA A 393 -3.83 26.53 5.76
N MET A 394 -3.43 27.47 4.87
CA MET A 394 -2.34 27.26 3.92
C MET A 394 -0.98 27.14 4.61
N GLU A 395 -0.68 27.99 5.61
CA GLU A 395 0.55 27.90 6.42
C GLU A 395 0.62 26.56 7.13
N THR A 396 -0.50 26.05 7.67
CA THR A 396 -0.56 24.72 8.30
C THR A 396 -0.32 23.61 7.29
N ALA A 397 -0.92 23.68 6.11
CA ALA A 397 -0.69 22.69 5.05
C ALA A 397 0.81 22.63 4.66
N ILE A 398 1.44 23.79 4.47
CA ILE A 398 2.87 23.91 4.14
C ILE A 398 3.75 23.40 5.31
N GLN A 399 3.37 23.65 6.56
CA GLN A 399 4.10 23.13 7.72
C GLN A 399 4.03 21.60 7.80
N LEU A 400 2.89 21.01 7.47
CA LEU A 400 2.69 19.56 7.46
C LEU A 400 3.38 18.88 6.27
N ASP A 401 3.31 19.50 5.11
CA ASP A 401 4.01 19.08 3.89
C ASP A 401 4.70 20.28 3.22
N PRO A 402 6.01 20.50 3.45
CA PRO A 402 6.77 21.56 2.81
C PRO A 402 6.87 21.47 1.28
N HIS A 403 6.50 20.33 0.70
CA HIS A 403 6.46 20.11 -0.75
C HIS A 403 5.03 20.16 -1.33
N HIS A 404 4.05 20.61 -0.56
CA HIS A 404 2.69 20.78 -1.05
C HIS A 404 2.60 21.96 -2.02
N ALA A 405 2.88 21.67 -3.28
CA ALA A 405 3.02 22.71 -4.32
C ALA A 405 1.77 23.59 -4.49
N ASP A 406 0.57 23.00 -4.39
CA ASP A 406 -0.69 23.77 -4.51
C ASP A 406 -0.86 24.76 -3.36
N ALA A 407 -0.52 24.39 -2.12
CA ALA A 407 -0.63 25.29 -0.98
C ALA A 407 0.41 26.42 -1.03
N LEU A 408 1.64 26.12 -1.46
CA LEU A 408 2.69 27.10 -1.70
C LEU A 408 2.25 28.12 -2.75
N ASN A 409 1.77 27.63 -3.88
CA ASN A 409 1.27 28.49 -4.96
C ASN A 409 0.08 29.34 -4.52
N TYR A 410 -0.91 28.73 -3.88
CA TYR A 410 -2.13 29.42 -3.46
C TYR A 410 -1.84 30.55 -2.48
N LEU A 411 -1.02 30.29 -1.46
CA LEU A 411 -0.65 31.31 -0.48
C LEU A 411 0.18 32.42 -1.12
N GLY A 412 1.14 32.04 -1.97
CA GLY A 412 2.00 32.98 -2.68
C GLY A 412 1.20 33.92 -3.60
N TYR A 413 0.33 33.35 -4.41
CA TYR A 413 -0.59 34.13 -5.26
C TYR A 413 -1.51 35.04 -4.45
N SER A 414 -2.10 34.52 -3.36
CA SER A 414 -3.01 35.29 -2.51
C SER A 414 -2.33 36.51 -1.86
N TYR A 415 -1.06 36.36 -1.46
CA TYR A 415 -0.27 37.51 -0.97
C TYR A 415 0.06 38.49 -2.07
N ALA A 416 0.47 38.02 -3.25
CA ALA A 416 0.82 38.84 -4.37
C ALA A 416 -0.41 39.65 -4.86
N ASP A 417 -1.54 39.01 -5.04
CA ASP A 417 -2.77 39.66 -5.54
C ASP A 417 -3.21 40.78 -4.61
N ARG A 418 -3.14 40.59 -3.29
CA ARG A 418 -3.45 41.62 -2.31
C ARG A 418 -2.34 42.67 -2.09
N GLY A 419 -1.19 42.49 -2.70
CA GLY A 419 -0.06 43.43 -2.55
C GLY A 419 0.58 43.39 -1.15
N ILE A 420 0.48 42.27 -0.44
CA ILE A 420 1.05 42.12 0.92
C ILE A 420 2.13 41.05 0.94
N LYS A 421 3.11 41.17 1.84
CA LYS A 421 4.18 40.17 2.02
C LYS A 421 4.84 39.75 0.69
N ILE A 422 5.10 40.70 -0.20
CA ILE A 422 5.52 40.44 -1.60
C ILE A 422 6.78 39.55 -1.67
N ASP A 423 7.77 39.76 -0.83
CA ASP A 423 8.98 38.92 -0.81
C ASP A 423 8.66 37.47 -0.45
N GLN A 424 7.74 37.27 0.48
CA GLN A 424 7.26 35.93 0.84
C GLN A 424 6.43 35.32 -0.32
N ALA A 425 5.61 36.11 -1.00
CA ALA A 425 4.85 35.68 -2.18
C ALA A 425 5.79 35.14 -3.27
N ILE A 426 6.85 35.87 -3.59
CA ILE A 426 7.88 35.43 -4.55
C ILE A 426 8.57 34.15 -4.08
N SER A 427 8.92 34.06 -2.79
CA SER A 427 9.57 32.86 -2.26
C SER A 427 8.68 31.62 -2.37
N LEU A 428 7.40 31.74 -2.00
CA LEU A 428 6.44 30.64 -2.04
C LEU A 428 6.16 30.18 -3.47
N THR A 429 5.90 31.12 -4.40
CA THR A 429 5.64 30.79 -5.80
C THR A 429 6.87 30.21 -6.49
N LYS A 430 8.09 30.67 -6.18
CA LYS A 430 9.33 30.04 -6.65
C LYS A 430 9.46 28.59 -6.19
N GLN A 431 9.13 28.31 -4.94
CA GLN A 431 9.14 26.92 -4.43
C GLN A 431 8.10 26.05 -5.17
N ALA A 432 6.90 26.56 -5.40
CA ALA A 432 5.87 25.85 -6.16
C ALA A 432 6.33 25.54 -7.60
N VAL A 433 6.93 26.52 -8.30
CA VAL A 433 7.49 26.34 -9.64
C VAL A 433 8.66 25.34 -9.64
N ALA A 434 9.51 25.37 -8.61
CA ALA A 434 10.63 24.40 -8.49
C ALA A 434 10.12 22.94 -8.37
N LEU A 435 8.99 22.73 -7.67
CA LEU A 435 8.37 21.42 -7.52
C LEU A 435 7.66 20.93 -8.79
N LYS A 436 7.00 21.83 -9.53
CA LYS A 436 6.25 21.52 -10.75
C LYS A 436 6.56 22.54 -11.84
N PRO A 437 7.74 22.51 -12.48
CA PRO A 437 8.21 23.53 -13.40
C PRO A 437 7.40 23.66 -14.69
N GLU A 438 6.67 22.61 -15.06
CA GLU A 438 5.79 22.58 -16.25
C GLU A 438 4.35 23.00 -15.94
N ASN A 439 4.04 23.36 -14.70
CA ASN A 439 2.73 23.89 -14.35
C ASN A 439 2.66 25.39 -14.66
N GLY A 440 2.09 25.75 -15.80
CA GLY A 440 2.01 27.14 -16.25
C GLY A 440 1.22 28.06 -15.31
N TYR A 441 0.27 27.55 -14.55
CA TYR A 441 -0.47 28.35 -13.54
C TYR A 441 0.43 28.74 -12.35
N TYR A 442 1.41 27.91 -11.98
CA TYR A 442 2.38 28.28 -10.95
C TYR A 442 3.37 29.32 -11.49
N VAL A 443 3.75 29.16 -12.76
CA VAL A 443 4.61 30.11 -13.45
C VAL A 443 3.92 31.47 -13.60
N ASP A 444 2.62 31.51 -13.91
CA ASP A 444 1.79 32.71 -13.90
C ASP A 444 1.78 33.40 -12.53
N SER A 445 1.53 32.62 -11.47
CA SER A 445 1.52 33.15 -10.09
C SER A 445 2.87 33.77 -9.70
N LEU A 446 3.99 33.17 -10.14
CA LEU A 446 5.33 33.72 -9.94
C LEU A 446 5.51 35.02 -10.74
N GLY A 447 5.09 35.04 -12.01
CA GLY A 447 5.10 36.24 -12.84
C GLY A 447 4.28 37.36 -12.24
N TRP A 448 3.10 37.04 -11.71
CA TRP A 448 2.24 38.01 -11.00
C TRP A 448 2.90 38.55 -9.72
N ALA A 449 3.55 37.70 -8.92
CA ALA A 449 4.31 38.11 -7.74
C ALA A 449 5.48 39.06 -8.10
N PHE A 450 6.20 38.80 -9.19
CA PHE A 450 7.24 39.70 -9.71
C PHE A 450 6.61 41.06 -10.19
N PHE A 451 5.47 41.00 -10.85
CA PHE A 451 4.78 42.23 -11.27
C PHE A 451 4.42 43.13 -10.08
N LYS A 452 3.86 42.53 -9.03
CA LYS A 452 3.49 43.25 -7.80
C LYS A 452 4.69 43.81 -7.04
N SER A 453 5.87 43.19 -7.20
CA SER A 453 7.14 43.67 -6.64
C SER A 453 7.76 44.80 -7.49
N GLY A 454 7.29 45.02 -8.71
CA GLY A 454 7.88 45.97 -9.65
C GLY A 454 9.02 45.40 -10.52
N LEU A 455 9.30 44.12 -10.42
CA LEU A 455 10.31 43.41 -11.25
C LEU A 455 9.71 43.05 -12.60
N LEU A 456 9.48 44.09 -13.45
CA LEU A 456 8.70 43.99 -14.67
C LEU A 456 9.36 43.09 -15.74
N THR A 457 10.68 43.02 -15.77
CA THR A 457 11.41 42.17 -16.72
C THR A 457 11.22 40.69 -16.41
N GLU A 458 11.41 40.32 -15.15
CA GLU A 458 11.24 38.97 -14.62
C GLU A 458 9.76 38.54 -14.74
N ALA A 459 8.83 39.44 -14.41
CA ALA A 459 7.39 39.21 -14.55
C ALA A 459 7.02 38.86 -15.99
N LEU A 460 7.52 39.66 -16.97
CA LEU A 460 7.22 39.43 -18.39
C LEU A 460 7.81 38.09 -18.88
N ALA A 461 9.00 37.73 -18.41
CA ALA A 461 9.63 36.45 -18.77
C ALA A 461 8.82 35.25 -18.30
N GLU A 462 8.42 35.25 -17.01
CA GLU A 462 7.63 34.13 -16.45
C GLU A 462 6.22 34.08 -17.06
N LEU A 463 5.55 35.23 -17.28
CA LEU A 463 4.20 35.21 -17.88
C LEU A 463 4.19 34.76 -19.34
N LYS A 464 5.23 35.06 -20.13
CA LYS A 464 5.39 34.48 -21.46
C LYS A 464 5.56 32.99 -21.42
N ARG A 465 6.39 32.51 -20.49
CA ARG A 465 6.57 31.08 -20.25
C ARG A 465 5.26 30.40 -19.81
N ALA A 466 4.46 31.06 -18.95
CA ALA A 466 3.15 30.57 -18.54
C ALA A 466 2.20 30.44 -19.76
N ALA A 467 2.17 31.44 -20.64
CA ALA A 467 1.37 31.40 -21.87
C ALA A 467 1.82 30.28 -22.82
N GLU A 468 3.12 30.01 -22.94
CA GLU A 468 3.65 28.88 -23.71
C GLU A 468 3.23 27.52 -23.12
N LEU A 469 3.19 27.39 -21.78
CA LEU A 469 2.87 26.15 -21.10
C LEU A 469 1.37 25.83 -21.07
N VAL A 470 0.53 26.86 -20.89
CA VAL A 470 -0.94 26.69 -20.75
C VAL A 470 -1.66 26.84 -22.08
N GLY A 471 -1.13 27.68 -22.97
CA GLY A 471 -1.82 28.10 -24.20
C GLY A 471 -2.77 29.26 -23.93
N ASP A 472 -3.96 29.21 -24.54
CA ASP A 472 -4.96 30.27 -24.49
C ASP A 472 -5.69 30.27 -23.14
N ASP A 473 -5.23 31.08 -22.19
CA ASP A 473 -5.86 31.32 -20.88
C ASP A 473 -6.12 32.82 -20.69
N PRO A 474 -7.38 33.25 -20.42
CA PRO A 474 -7.73 34.68 -20.35
C PRO A 474 -7.02 35.42 -19.21
N VAL A 475 -6.73 34.74 -18.07
CA VAL A 475 -6.10 35.38 -16.92
C VAL A 475 -4.61 35.67 -17.21
N ILE A 476 -3.91 34.72 -17.85
CA ILE A 476 -2.51 34.91 -18.22
C ILE A 476 -2.36 36.09 -19.21
N TYR A 477 -3.24 36.19 -20.21
CA TYR A 477 -3.21 37.29 -21.15
C TYR A 477 -3.66 38.64 -20.52
N GLU A 478 -4.56 38.63 -19.53
CA GLU A 478 -4.87 39.81 -18.73
C GLU A 478 -3.63 40.27 -17.97
N HIS A 479 -2.91 39.37 -17.29
CA HIS A 479 -1.66 39.67 -16.57
C HIS A 479 -0.57 40.19 -17.53
N LEU A 480 -0.39 39.58 -18.70
CA LEU A 480 0.54 40.07 -19.73
C LEU A 480 0.21 41.51 -20.14
N GLY A 481 -1.07 41.80 -20.37
CA GLY A 481 -1.53 43.13 -20.71
C GLY A 481 -1.23 44.16 -19.62
N ASP A 482 -1.42 43.79 -18.35
CA ASP A 482 -1.13 44.66 -17.20
C ASP A 482 0.37 44.98 -17.11
N ILE A 483 1.26 44.00 -17.38
CA ILE A 483 2.70 44.25 -17.40
C ILE A 483 3.08 45.16 -18.56
N TYR A 484 2.57 44.92 -19.78
CA TYR A 484 2.86 45.75 -20.92
C TYR A 484 2.38 47.19 -20.70
N ALA A 485 1.19 47.36 -20.13
CA ALA A 485 0.68 48.69 -19.79
C ALA A 485 1.61 49.39 -18.77
N LYS A 486 2.06 48.69 -17.74
CA LYS A 486 3.01 49.20 -16.75
C LYS A 486 4.37 49.57 -17.35
N GLN A 487 4.80 48.87 -18.40
CA GLN A 487 6.00 49.17 -19.19
C GLN A 487 5.78 50.27 -20.23
N GLN A 488 4.58 50.87 -20.31
CA GLN A 488 4.17 51.87 -21.33
C GLN A 488 4.18 51.31 -22.75
N ARG A 489 4.12 50.02 -22.93
CA ARG A 489 4.01 49.30 -24.20
C ARG A 489 2.55 49.14 -24.60
N ILE A 490 1.90 50.28 -24.94
CA ILE A 490 0.45 50.37 -25.09
C ILE A 490 -0.09 49.46 -26.21
N SER A 491 0.63 49.31 -27.31
CA SER A 491 0.21 48.40 -28.40
C SER A 491 0.18 46.95 -27.95
N ASP A 492 1.21 46.50 -27.23
CA ASP A 492 1.29 45.13 -26.76
C ASP A 492 0.25 44.87 -25.66
N ALA A 493 0.03 45.84 -24.77
CA ALA A 493 -1.01 45.77 -23.75
C ALA A 493 -2.40 45.61 -24.37
N ARG A 494 -2.68 46.40 -25.39
CA ARG A 494 -3.95 46.36 -26.13
C ARG A 494 -4.20 44.98 -26.73
N GLU A 495 -3.21 44.41 -27.41
CA GLU A 495 -3.35 43.10 -28.05
C GLU A 495 -3.55 41.99 -27.02
N ALA A 496 -2.77 42.01 -25.92
CA ALA A 496 -2.89 41.03 -24.86
C ALA A 496 -4.27 41.08 -24.15
N TRP A 497 -4.76 42.28 -23.78
CA TRP A 497 -6.09 42.43 -23.18
C TRP A 497 -7.22 42.09 -24.16
N LEU A 498 -7.08 42.43 -25.44
CA LEU A 498 -8.05 42.05 -26.46
C LEU A 498 -8.13 40.52 -26.59
N HIS A 499 -6.98 39.86 -26.61
CA HIS A 499 -6.93 38.38 -26.64
C HIS A 499 -7.58 37.78 -25.40
N ALA A 500 -7.31 38.32 -24.21
CA ALA A 500 -7.99 37.88 -22.97
C ALA A 500 -9.53 38.05 -23.07
N LEU A 501 -10.02 39.15 -23.63
CA LEU A 501 -11.44 39.41 -23.83
C LEU A 501 -12.07 38.54 -24.94
N GLU A 502 -11.29 38.08 -25.90
CA GLU A 502 -11.76 37.10 -26.89
C GLU A 502 -11.90 35.71 -26.30
N LEU A 503 -11.06 35.36 -25.32
CA LEU A 503 -11.13 34.10 -24.56
C LEU A 503 -12.25 34.12 -23.51
N ASP A 504 -12.37 35.23 -22.76
CA ASP A 504 -13.44 35.45 -21.79
C ASP A 504 -14.14 36.82 -22.03
N PRO A 505 -15.12 36.87 -22.92
CA PRO A 505 -15.87 38.11 -23.21
C PRO A 505 -16.84 38.52 -22.09
N SER A 506 -16.95 37.74 -21.02
CA SER A 506 -17.76 38.06 -19.83
C SER A 506 -17.00 38.86 -18.78
N ASN A 507 -15.69 39.02 -18.91
CA ASN A 507 -14.88 39.83 -18.00
C ASN A 507 -15.15 41.32 -18.14
N HIS A 508 -16.24 41.80 -17.50
CA HIS A 508 -16.67 43.20 -17.56
C HIS A 508 -15.61 44.15 -17.01
N LYS A 509 -14.87 43.75 -15.97
CA LYS A 509 -13.83 44.61 -15.37
C LYS A 509 -12.70 44.88 -16.35
N LEU A 510 -12.24 43.87 -17.07
CA LEU A 510 -11.22 44.03 -18.11
C LEU A 510 -11.77 44.84 -19.28
N MET A 511 -13.04 44.61 -19.66
CA MET A 511 -13.72 45.37 -20.72
C MET A 511 -13.78 46.87 -20.41
N ASP A 512 -14.19 47.24 -19.20
CA ASP A 512 -14.26 48.62 -18.77
C ASP A 512 -12.86 49.26 -18.76
N ARG A 513 -11.86 48.60 -18.20
CA ARG A 513 -10.47 49.04 -18.22
C ARG A 513 -9.91 49.21 -19.64
N PHE A 514 -10.21 48.29 -20.54
CA PHE A 514 -9.82 48.34 -21.95
C PHE A 514 -10.41 49.60 -22.65
N ARG A 515 -11.67 49.91 -22.40
CA ARG A 515 -12.36 51.10 -22.94
C ARG A 515 -11.87 52.42 -22.33
N GLU A 516 -11.66 52.47 -21.01
CA GLU A 516 -11.12 53.63 -20.30
C GLU A 516 -9.75 54.05 -20.81
N GLN A 517 -8.94 53.12 -21.25
CA GLN A 517 -7.65 53.38 -21.88
C GLN A 517 -7.75 53.83 -23.36
N GLY A 518 -8.96 54.01 -23.86
CA GLY A 518 -9.19 54.44 -25.25
C GLY A 518 -8.82 53.38 -26.30
N MET A 519 -8.87 52.10 -25.92
CA MET A 519 -8.41 50.97 -26.75
C MET A 519 -9.52 50.28 -27.54
N GLY A 520 -10.79 50.72 -27.43
CA GLY A 520 -11.93 50.14 -28.15
C GLY A 520 -12.19 50.82 -29.48
N ASP A 521 -11.49 50.45 -30.56
CA ASP A 521 -11.89 50.85 -31.90
C ASP A 521 -13.01 49.93 -32.46
N PRO A 522 -13.73 50.33 -33.54
CA PRO A 522 -14.85 49.54 -34.06
C PRO A 522 -14.46 48.10 -34.45
N ALA A 523 -13.24 47.87 -34.94
CA ALA A 523 -12.79 46.55 -35.35
C ALA A 523 -12.53 45.65 -34.13
N GLN A 524 -12.00 46.21 -33.05
CA GLN A 524 -11.76 45.49 -31.79
C GLN A 524 -13.06 45.16 -31.06
N GLU A 525 -14.01 46.10 -31.02
CA GLU A 525 -15.36 45.86 -30.48
C GLU A 525 -16.06 44.73 -31.27
N GLU A 526 -15.88 44.68 -32.60
CA GLU A 526 -16.43 43.62 -33.42
C GLU A 526 -15.82 42.25 -33.09
N ARG A 527 -14.50 42.16 -32.89
CA ARG A 527 -13.82 40.93 -32.45
C ARG A 527 -14.40 40.42 -31.12
N ILE A 528 -14.58 41.29 -30.15
CA ILE A 528 -15.18 40.95 -28.85
C ILE A 528 -16.63 40.49 -29.02
N GLN A 529 -17.42 41.15 -29.87
CA GLN A 529 -18.80 40.75 -30.14
C GLN A 529 -18.87 39.38 -30.85
N GLN A 530 -17.97 39.10 -31.76
CA GLN A 530 -17.86 37.80 -32.40
C GLN A 530 -17.49 36.70 -31.37
N ALA A 531 -16.60 36.99 -30.41
CA ALA A 531 -16.27 36.08 -29.31
C ALA A 531 -17.51 35.83 -28.42
N LYS A 532 -18.29 36.86 -28.06
CA LYS A 532 -19.56 36.71 -27.33
C LYS A 532 -20.54 35.78 -28.04
N ARG A 533 -20.71 35.93 -29.35
CA ARG A 533 -21.60 35.08 -30.17
C ARG A 533 -21.10 33.63 -30.19
N ARG A 534 -19.77 33.39 -30.31
CA ARG A 534 -19.18 32.06 -30.25
C ARG A 534 -19.44 31.36 -28.90
N VAL A 535 -19.28 32.08 -27.80
CA VAL A 535 -19.54 31.55 -26.45
C VAL A 535 -21.03 31.30 -26.24
N ALA A 536 -21.93 32.13 -26.79
CA ALA A 536 -23.38 31.96 -26.75
C ALA A 536 -23.90 30.81 -27.65
N GLY A 537 -23.03 30.15 -28.44
CA GLY A 537 -23.42 29.09 -29.37
C GLY A 537 -24.19 29.57 -30.59
N GLU A 538 -24.20 30.88 -30.88
CA GLU A 538 -24.85 31.46 -32.07
C GLU A 538 -24.01 31.14 -33.33
N LYS A 539 -24.66 30.57 -34.35
CA LYS A 539 -24.01 30.36 -35.65
C LYS A 539 -23.62 31.72 -36.25
N PRO A 540 -22.43 31.86 -36.88
CA PRO A 540 -22.07 33.06 -37.55
C PRO A 540 -23.10 33.39 -38.62
N SER A 541 -23.68 34.60 -38.56
CA SER A 541 -24.52 35.12 -39.64
C SER A 541 -23.63 35.25 -40.89
N LEU A 542 -23.97 34.53 -41.97
CA LEU A 542 -23.33 34.71 -43.28
C LEU A 542 -23.51 36.19 -43.69
N PRO A 543 -22.48 36.87 -44.21
CA PRO A 543 -22.64 38.20 -44.76
C PRO A 543 -23.63 38.10 -45.94
N ILE A 544 -24.71 38.90 -45.85
CA ILE A 544 -25.61 39.08 -46.96
C ILE A 544 -24.78 39.75 -48.05
N ALA A 545 -24.47 39.00 -49.12
CA ALA A 545 -23.87 39.55 -50.31
C ALA A 545 -24.86 40.58 -50.90
N GLN A 546 -24.45 41.88 -50.89
CA GLN A 546 -25.05 42.90 -51.70
C GLN A 546 -24.46 42.91 -53.10
#